data_50679fcfb6f052dfa29cee9e2829d91d
#
_entry.id   50679fcfb6f052dfa29cee9e2829d91d
#
_cell.length_a   1.000
_cell.length_b   1.000
_cell.length_c   1.000
_cell.angle_alpha   90.00
_cell.angle_beta   90.00
_cell.angle_gamma   90.00
#
_symmetry.space_group_name_H-M   'P 1'
#
loop_
_entity.id
_entity.type
_entity.pdbx_description
1 polymer ?
#
loop_
_entity_poly.entity_id
_entity_poly.type
_entity_poly.pdbx_seq_one_letter_code
_entity_poly.pdbx_strand_id
1 'polypeptide(L)'
;MAIPASELILNPDHSVYHLQLGNGELAPRVITVGDPGRVDLIRSYLDTVELEKRHREFYTVTGRLGAQRLTVLATGIGTDNIDVVLNELQLVQAYDLEKRRPLPNPEPLRVLRLGTSGALQEEVPVGSLWMSEEALGLDGLLPFYAHNYPLVDLGLPGIPPAVRVQPSDELKQAFTRHVDGGGLTLTAAGFYAPQGRHLLAAPRHKDWLQKVVQQEVGGRKPSNL
;
A
#
# COMPACT_ATOMS: atom_id res chain seq x y z
N MET A 1 24.72 -10.28 10.65
CA MET A 1 24.37 -11.70 10.90
C MET A 1 23.43 -12.13 9.78
N ALA A 2 23.48 -13.38 9.32
CA ALA A 2 22.57 -13.86 8.29
C ALA A 2 21.19 -14.17 8.92
N ILE A 3 20.10 -13.87 8.18
CA ILE A 3 18.75 -14.22 8.61
C ILE A 3 18.57 -15.76 8.45
N PRO A 4 18.06 -16.48 9.48
CA PRO A 4 17.83 -17.90 9.38
C PRO A 4 16.75 -18.25 8.33
N ALA A 5 16.80 -19.48 7.81
CA ALA A 5 15.86 -19.91 6.77
C ALA A 5 14.40 -19.97 7.24
N SER A 6 14.17 -20.11 8.55
CA SER A 6 12.85 -20.06 9.16
C SER A 6 12.20 -18.67 9.14
N GLU A 7 13.02 -17.62 9.09
CA GLU A 7 12.56 -16.23 9.10
C GLU A 7 12.48 -15.64 7.68
N LEU A 8 13.44 -16.00 6.81
CA LEU A 8 13.48 -15.57 5.43
C LEU A 8 13.26 -16.78 4.51
N ILE A 9 12.04 -16.97 4.08
CA ILE A 9 11.66 -18.05 3.16
C ILE A 9 11.98 -17.61 1.74
N LEU A 10 12.81 -18.39 1.04
CA LEU A 10 13.18 -18.15 -0.35
C LEU A 10 12.87 -19.38 -1.20
N ASN A 11 12.63 -19.14 -2.48
CA ASN A 11 12.56 -20.19 -3.49
C ASN A 11 13.95 -20.80 -3.77
N PRO A 12 14.05 -21.95 -4.45
CA PRO A 12 15.33 -22.58 -4.78
C PRO A 12 16.27 -21.71 -5.62
N ASP A 13 15.74 -20.74 -6.37
CA ASP A 13 16.47 -19.76 -7.17
C ASP A 13 16.87 -18.50 -6.37
N HIS A 14 16.72 -18.53 -5.06
CA HIS A 14 16.94 -17.43 -4.12
C HIS A 14 15.99 -16.23 -4.29
N SER A 15 14.94 -16.34 -5.09
CA SER A 15 13.90 -15.31 -5.13
C SER A 15 13.04 -15.32 -3.87
N VAL A 16 12.43 -14.18 -3.51
CA VAL A 16 11.44 -14.12 -2.41
C VAL A 16 10.21 -14.99 -2.74
N TYR A 17 9.59 -15.54 -1.70
CA TYR A 17 8.67 -16.65 -1.86
C TYR A 17 7.40 -16.32 -2.63
N HIS A 18 6.76 -15.18 -2.33
CA HIS A 18 5.47 -14.85 -2.94
C HIS A 18 5.62 -14.07 -4.25
N LEU A 19 6.44 -13.02 -4.28
CA LEU A 19 6.62 -12.20 -5.48
C LEU A 19 7.55 -12.84 -6.52
N GLN A 20 8.32 -13.86 -6.14
CA GLN A 20 9.33 -14.51 -6.98
C GLN A 20 10.37 -13.55 -7.57
N LEU A 21 10.64 -12.45 -6.88
CA LEU A 21 11.64 -11.47 -7.28
C LEU A 21 12.99 -11.79 -6.64
N GLY A 22 14.05 -11.71 -7.45
CA GLY A 22 15.45 -11.82 -7.03
C GLY A 22 16.15 -10.45 -6.98
N ASN A 23 17.39 -10.45 -6.48
CA ASN A 23 18.20 -9.24 -6.48
C ASN A 23 18.39 -8.68 -7.90
N GLY A 24 18.26 -7.36 -8.05
CA GLY A 24 18.39 -6.66 -9.33
C GLY A 24 17.14 -6.64 -10.20
N GLU A 25 16.11 -7.42 -9.88
CA GLU A 25 14.84 -7.47 -10.64
C GLU A 25 13.87 -6.34 -10.28
N LEU A 26 14.05 -5.73 -9.11
CA LEU A 26 13.24 -4.60 -8.61
C LEU A 26 13.90 -3.27 -8.97
N ALA A 27 13.09 -2.29 -9.37
CA ALA A 27 13.51 -0.90 -9.42
C ALA A 27 13.25 -0.19 -8.07
N PRO A 28 14.04 0.81 -7.67
CA PRO A 28 13.82 1.54 -6.43
C PRO A 28 12.54 2.41 -6.43
N ARG A 29 11.98 2.67 -7.62
CA ARG A 29 10.68 3.33 -7.79
C ARG A 29 9.63 2.30 -8.12
N VAL A 30 8.65 2.15 -7.23
CA VAL A 30 7.60 1.12 -7.33
C VAL A 30 6.23 1.78 -7.38
N ILE A 31 5.45 1.41 -8.38
CA ILE A 31 4.02 1.73 -8.43
C ILE A 31 3.24 0.47 -8.03
N THR A 32 2.42 0.58 -7.00
CA THR A 32 1.54 -0.52 -6.59
C THR A 32 0.10 -0.23 -6.98
N VAL A 33 -0.58 -1.26 -7.46
CA VAL A 33 -2.02 -1.25 -7.80
C VAL A 33 -2.70 -2.47 -7.18
N GLY A 34 -4.03 -2.43 -6.99
CA GLY A 34 -4.76 -3.59 -6.46
C GLY A 34 -5.10 -4.62 -7.53
N ASP A 35 -5.32 -4.19 -8.77
CA ASP A 35 -5.82 -5.01 -9.88
C ASP A 35 -4.70 -5.28 -10.90
N PRO A 36 -4.45 -6.56 -11.26
CA PRO A 36 -3.50 -6.92 -12.31
C PRO A 36 -3.75 -6.24 -13.66
N GLY A 37 -5.01 -5.99 -14.04
CA GLY A 37 -5.34 -5.28 -15.29
C GLY A 37 -4.78 -3.85 -15.34
N ARG A 38 -4.60 -3.20 -14.18
CA ARG A 38 -3.94 -1.89 -14.12
C ARG A 38 -2.42 -1.98 -14.31
N VAL A 39 -1.80 -3.11 -14.01
CA VAL A 39 -0.39 -3.33 -14.37
C VAL A 39 -0.25 -3.34 -15.89
N ASP A 40 -1.13 -4.05 -16.62
CA ASP A 40 -1.12 -4.07 -18.09
C ASP A 40 -1.31 -2.67 -18.68
N LEU A 41 -2.20 -1.86 -18.09
CA LEU A 41 -2.39 -0.47 -18.49
C LEU A 41 -1.11 0.35 -18.32
N ILE A 42 -0.47 0.31 -17.14
CA ILE A 42 0.76 1.08 -16.87
C ILE A 42 1.93 0.54 -17.71
N ARG A 43 2.01 -0.77 -17.89
CA ARG A 43 2.99 -1.43 -18.76
C ARG A 43 2.98 -0.86 -20.17
N SER A 44 1.79 -0.49 -20.70
CA SER A 44 1.67 0.08 -22.06
C SER A 44 2.36 1.43 -22.24
N TYR A 45 2.69 2.13 -21.15
CA TYR A 45 3.45 3.39 -21.17
C TYR A 45 4.95 3.20 -21.06
N LEU A 46 5.44 1.96 -20.77
CA LEU A 46 6.87 1.72 -20.69
C LEU A 46 7.49 1.62 -22.08
N ASP A 47 8.63 2.26 -22.26
CA ASP A 47 9.40 2.16 -23.51
C ASP A 47 10.00 0.76 -23.69
N THR A 48 10.44 0.15 -22.57
CA THR A 48 11.00 -1.21 -22.54
C THR A 48 10.53 -1.96 -21.30
N VAL A 49 10.27 -3.25 -21.47
CA VAL A 49 10.00 -4.19 -20.38
C VAL A 49 11.23 -5.06 -20.19
N GLU A 50 11.81 -5.04 -18.99
CA GLU A 50 12.99 -5.80 -18.60
C GLU A 50 12.60 -7.13 -17.94
N LEU A 51 11.50 -7.14 -17.21
CA LEU A 51 10.99 -8.28 -16.45
C LEU A 51 9.47 -8.29 -16.41
N GLU A 52 8.90 -9.48 -16.53
CA GLU A 52 7.48 -9.73 -16.28
C GLU A 52 7.34 -11.03 -15.49
N LYS A 53 6.69 -10.99 -14.32
CA LYS A 53 6.43 -12.16 -13.47
C LYS A 53 5.00 -12.16 -12.97
N ARG A 54 4.36 -13.33 -13.01
CA ARG A 54 3.03 -13.57 -12.44
C ARG A 54 3.09 -14.79 -11.52
N HIS A 55 2.67 -14.61 -10.29
CA HIS A 55 2.54 -15.69 -9.35
C HIS A 55 1.40 -15.40 -8.38
N ARG A 56 0.46 -16.32 -8.26
CA ARG A 56 -0.79 -16.13 -7.50
C ARG A 56 -1.51 -14.86 -8.00
N GLU A 57 -1.93 -13.99 -7.06
CA GLU A 57 -2.53 -12.68 -7.34
C GLU A 57 -1.51 -11.57 -7.68
N PHE A 58 -0.23 -11.84 -7.50
CA PHE A 58 0.84 -10.86 -7.73
C PHE A 58 1.25 -10.85 -9.21
N TYR A 59 1.30 -9.66 -9.77
CA TYR A 59 1.79 -9.44 -11.12
C TYR A 59 2.77 -8.26 -11.12
N THR A 60 4.01 -8.54 -11.45
CA THR A 60 5.12 -7.58 -11.43
C THR A 60 5.66 -7.37 -12.84
N VAL A 61 5.83 -6.11 -13.20
CA VAL A 61 6.53 -5.68 -14.42
C VAL A 61 7.59 -4.67 -14.02
N THR A 62 8.84 -4.92 -14.40
CA THR A 62 9.94 -3.95 -14.28
C THR A 62 10.37 -3.51 -15.67
N GLY A 63 10.58 -2.21 -15.87
CA GLY A 63 10.94 -1.66 -17.16
C GLY A 63 11.39 -0.21 -17.07
N ARG A 64 11.41 0.47 -18.21
CA ARG A 64 11.87 1.86 -18.33
C ARG A 64 10.83 2.76 -18.96
N LEU A 65 10.78 3.98 -18.46
CA LEU A 65 10.08 5.11 -19.05
C LEU A 65 11.09 6.26 -19.13
N GLY A 66 11.53 6.62 -20.32
CA GLY A 66 12.68 7.48 -20.54
C GLY A 66 13.92 6.93 -19.85
N ALA A 67 14.61 7.76 -19.11
CA ALA A 67 15.78 7.36 -18.32
C ALA A 67 15.44 6.67 -16.99
N GLN A 68 14.18 6.62 -16.61
CA GLN A 68 13.75 6.11 -15.30
C GLN A 68 13.43 4.63 -15.37
N ARG A 69 14.07 3.85 -14.48
CA ARG A 69 13.70 2.47 -14.22
C ARG A 69 12.63 2.43 -13.16
N LEU A 70 11.54 1.69 -13.40
CA LEU A 70 10.44 1.55 -12.45
C LEU A 70 9.86 0.13 -12.46
N THR A 71 9.28 -0.25 -11.33
CA THR A 71 8.54 -1.50 -11.18
C THR A 71 7.06 -1.17 -10.95
N VAL A 72 6.18 -1.88 -11.63
CA VAL A 72 4.73 -1.84 -11.40
C VAL A 72 4.31 -3.20 -10.85
N LEU A 73 3.56 -3.20 -9.76
CA LEU A 73 3.17 -4.42 -9.05
C LEU A 73 1.69 -4.39 -8.67
N ALA A 74 0.94 -5.43 -9.05
CA ALA A 74 -0.37 -5.72 -8.48
C ALA A 74 -0.20 -6.41 -7.13
N THR A 75 -0.76 -5.81 -6.08
CA THR A 75 -0.73 -6.36 -4.72
C THR A 75 -1.88 -7.33 -4.43
N GLY A 76 -2.89 -7.40 -5.31
CA GLY A 76 -4.17 -7.97 -4.93
C GLY A 76 -4.91 -7.10 -3.90
N ILE A 77 -5.79 -7.71 -3.12
CA ILE A 77 -6.68 -7.05 -2.16
C ILE A 77 -6.38 -7.59 -0.76
N GLY A 78 -6.45 -6.70 0.23
CA GLY A 78 -6.31 -7.05 1.65
C GLY A 78 -5.00 -6.58 2.27
N THR A 79 -5.02 -6.45 3.59
CA THR A 79 -3.87 -5.98 4.39
C THR A 79 -2.79 -7.04 4.53
N ASP A 80 -3.16 -8.29 4.54
CA ASP A 80 -2.27 -9.45 4.52
C ASP A 80 -1.38 -9.45 3.26
N ASN A 81 -1.95 -9.15 2.08
CA ASN A 81 -1.18 -8.99 0.86
C ASN A 81 -0.22 -7.79 0.92
N ILE A 82 -0.63 -6.69 1.53
CA ILE A 82 0.25 -5.51 1.72
C ILE A 82 1.42 -5.85 2.63
N ASP A 83 1.18 -6.62 3.69
CA ASP A 83 2.24 -7.12 4.57
C ASP A 83 3.28 -7.93 3.80
N VAL A 84 2.83 -8.94 3.05
CA VAL A 84 3.70 -9.77 2.20
C VAL A 84 4.49 -8.92 1.20
N VAL A 85 3.81 -8.06 0.45
CA VAL A 85 4.41 -7.26 -0.62
C VAL A 85 5.48 -6.32 -0.09
N LEU A 86 5.16 -5.53 0.95
CA LEU A 86 6.11 -4.53 1.46
C LEU A 86 7.35 -5.17 2.09
N ASN A 87 7.18 -6.27 2.83
CA ASN A 87 8.32 -7.00 3.38
C ASN A 87 9.19 -7.61 2.29
N GLU A 88 8.59 -8.27 1.29
CA GLU A 88 9.36 -8.90 0.21
C GLU A 88 10.05 -7.88 -0.71
N LEU A 89 9.41 -6.74 -1.02
CA LEU A 89 10.05 -5.65 -1.75
C LEU A 89 11.27 -5.10 -0.98
N GLN A 90 11.13 -4.91 0.33
CA GLN A 90 12.23 -4.45 1.17
C GLN A 90 13.38 -5.48 1.20
N LEU A 91 13.08 -6.77 1.28
CA LEU A 91 14.09 -7.84 1.23
C LEU A 91 14.85 -7.85 -0.09
N VAL A 92 14.14 -7.79 -1.23
CA VAL A 92 14.77 -7.75 -2.56
C VAL A 92 15.68 -6.53 -2.72
N GLN A 93 15.28 -5.38 -2.17
CA GLN A 93 16.02 -4.12 -2.30
C GLN A 93 17.20 -4.00 -1.34
N ALA A 94 17.05 -4.51 -0.11
CA ALA A 94 17.96 -4.20 0.98
C ALA A 94 18.84 -5.39 1.43
N TYR A 95 18.63 -6.58 0.87
CA TYR A 95 19.37 -7.78 1.26
C TYR A 95 20.02 -8.49 0.06
N ASP A 96 21.19 -9.06 0.28
CA ASP A 96 21.74 -10.13 -0.55
C ASP A 96 20.95 -11.40 -0.18
N LEU A 97 20.04 -11.79 -1.05
CA LEU A 97 19.11 -12.89 -0.77
C LEU A 97 19.81 -14.24 -0.69
N GLU A 98 20.85 -14.46 -1.52
CA GLU A 98 21.65 -15.70 -1.49
C GLU A 98 22.39 -15.83 -0.16
N LYS A 99 23.06 -14.77 0.29
CA LYS A 99 23.79 -14.75 1.57
C LYS A 99 22.92 -14.46 2.77
N ARG A 100 21.65 -14.10 2.56
CA ARG A 100 20.68 -13.72 3.61
C ARG A 100 21.19 -12.63 4.55
N ARG A 101 21.83 -11.60 4.00
CA ARG A 101 22.48 -10.52 4.77
C ARG A 101 22.10 -9.16 4.21
N PRO A 102 22.00 -8.13 5.08
CA PRO A 102 21.79 -6.77 4.60
C PRO A 102 22.87 -6.35 3.60
N LEU A 103 22.44 -5.64 2.56
CA LEU A 103 23.34 -4.93 1.64
C LEU A 103 23.89 -3.67 2.33
N PRO A 104 25.14 -3.27 2.05
CA PRO A 104 25.64 -1.98 2.49
C PRO A 104 24.97 -0.86 1.69
N ASN A 105 24.38 0.13 2.39
CA ASN A 105 23.79 1.33 1.79
C ASN A 105 22.79 1.05 0.63
N PRO A 106 21.73 0.27 0.86
CA PRO A 106 20.75 0.04 -0.19
C PRO A 106 20.02 1.34 -0.56
N GLU A 107 19.73 1.53 -1.85
CA GLU A 107 18.89 2.65 -2.28
C GLU A 107 17.48 2.53 -1.66
N PRO A 108 16.93 3.59 -1.06
CA PRO A 108 15.59 3.55 -0.48
C PRO A 108 14.51 3.27 -1.53
N LEU A 109 13.53 2.43 -1.17
CA LEU A 109 12.34 2.26 -1.99
C LEU A 109 11.44 3.49 -1.91
N ARG A 110 10.94 3.91 -3.07
CA ARG A 110 9.87 4.91 -3.21
C ARG A 110 8.64 4.22 -3.75
N VAL A 111 7.65 4.03 -2.90
CA VAL A 111 6.43 3.30 -3.24
C VAL A 111 5.27 4.27 -3.40
N LEU A 112 4.70 4.33 -4.61
CA LEU A 112 3.48 5.06 -4.92
C LEU A 112 2.33 4.06 -5.12
N ARG A 113 1.24 4.18 -4.34
CA ARG A 113 0.04 3.38 -4.54
C ARG A 113 -0.98 4.15 -5.39
N LEU A 114 -1.36 3.56 -6.52
CA LEU A 114 -2.49 4.03 -7.33
C LEU A 114 -3.69 3.13 -7.07
N GLY A 115 -4.66 3.66 -6.35
CA GLY A 115 -5.87 2.95 -5.96
C GLY A 115 -7.13 3.61 -6.51
N THR A 116 -8.27 3.08 -6.10
CA THR A 116 -9.58 3.71 -6.20
C THR A 116 -10.17 3.78 -4.80
N SER A 117 -10.92 4.82 -4.51
CA SER A 117 -11.57 5.03 -3.23
C SER A 117 -12.94 5.68 -3.42
N GLY A 118 -13.84 5.50 -2.45
CA GLY A 118 -15.11 6.22 -2.40
C GLY A 118 -14.95 7.56 -1.70
N ALA A 119 -15.50 8.63 -2.26
CA ALA A 119 -15.59 9.91 -1.58
C ALA A 119 -16.52 9.81 -0.35
N LEU A 120 -16.12 10.44 0.74
CA LEU A 120 -16.86 10.52 1.99
C LEU A 120 -17.42 11.93 2.26
N GLN A 121 -16.93 12.92 1.54
CA GLN A 121 -17.39 14.32 1.59
C GLN A 121 -17.91 14.73 0.22
N GLU A 122 -18.93 15.57 0.21
CA GLU A 122 -19.58 16.03 -1.03
C GLU A 122 -18.66 16.89 -1.90
N GLU A 123 -17.67 17.52 -1.29
CA GLU A 123 -16.67 18.36 -1.95
C GLU A 123 -15.63 17.59 -2.76
N VAL A 124 -15.55 16.25 -2.60
CA VAL A 124 -14.62 15.40 -3.34
C VAL A 124 -15.29 14.91 -4.61
N PRO A 125 -14.94 15.44 -5.79
CA PRO A 125 -15.62 15.10 -7.04
C PRO A 125 -15.36 13.67 -7.48
N VAL A 126 -16.36 13.03 -8.08
CA VAL A 126 -16.19 11.72 -8.72
C VAL A 126 -15.24 11.85 -9.90
N GLY A 127 -14.29 10.92 -9.98
CA GLY A 127 -13.27 10.90 -11.05
C GLY A 127 -12.06 11.80 -10.79
N SER A 128 -12.02 12.51 -9.64
CA SER A 128 -10.86 13.30 -9.25
C SER A 128 -9.67 12.42 -8.86
N LEU A 129 -8.48 12.94 -9.08
CA LEU A 129 -7.24 12.36 -8.59
C LEU A 129 -6.95 12.94 -7.19
N TRP A 130 -7.14 12.11 -6.16
CA TRP A 130 -7.11 12.55 -4.76
C TRP A 130 -5.93 11.95 -4.00
N MET A 131 -5.12 12.79 -3.35
CA MET A 131 -3.95 12.34 -2.59
C MET A 131 -4.30 12.07 -1.13
N SER A 132 -3.89 10.91 -0.61
CA SER A 132 -3.89 10.66 0.83
C SER A 132 -2.77 11.46 1.48
N GLU A 133 -3.10 12.62 2.05
CA GLU A 133 -2.15 13.43 2.82
C GLU A 133 -1.93 12.88 4.23
N GLU A 134 -2.91 12.15 4.72
CA GLU A 134 -2.88 11.35 5.94
C GLU A 134 -3.76 10.12 5.74
N ALA A 135 -3.51 9.07 6.51
CA ALA A 135 -4.37 7.91 6.53
C ALA A 135 -4.64 7.43 7.97
N LEU A 136 -5.84 6.90 8.17
CA LEU A 136 -6.24 6.18 9.40
C LEU A 136 -6.40 4.71 9.05
N GLY A 137 -5.49 3.87 9.56
CA GLY A 137 -5.52 2.42 9.41
C GLY A 137 -6.46 1.78 10.42
N LEU A 138 -7.55 1.19 9.91
CA LEU A 138 -8.54 0.41 10.68
C LEU A 138 -8.36 -1.10 10.51
N ASP A 139 -7.27 -1.50 9.86
CA ASP A 139 -7.05 -2.88 9.43
C ASP A 139 -6.48 -3.80 10.51
N GLY A 140 -5.86 -3.23 11.55
CA GLY A 140 -5.28 -4.01 12.65
C GLY A 140 -3.92 -4.67 12.33
N LEU A 141 -3.28 -4.37 11.20
CA LEU A 141 -1.97 -4.91 10.84
C LEU A 141 -0.83 -4.26 11.63
N LEU A 142 -0.79 -2.93 11.64
CA LEU A 142 0.31 -2.16 12.25
C LEU A 142 0.59 -2.47 13.74
N PRO A 143 -0.38 -2.84 14.59
CA PRO A 143 -0.11 -3.26 15.96
C PRO A 143 0.85 -4.44 16.12
N PHE A 144 1.06 -5.24 15.08
CA PHE A 144 2.05 -6.33 15.08
C PHE A 144 3.48 -5.85 14.82
N TYR A 145 3.65 -4.59 14.41
CA TYR A 145 4.95 -3.98 14.15
C TYR A 145 5.31 -2.97 15.22
N ALA A 146 6.60 -2.85 15.54
CA ALA A 146 7.08 -1.78 16.40
C ALA A 146 6.98 -0.44 15.66
N HIS A 147 6.18 0.49 16.16
CA HIS A 147 6.02 1.82 15.61
C HIS A 147 5.70 2.86 16.68
N ASN A 148 5.93 4.13 16.35
CA ASN A 148 5.59 5.29 17.18
C ASN A 148 4.48 6.16 16.55
N TYR A 149 3.68 5.59 15.65
CA TYR A 149 2.57 6.31 15.03
C TYR A 149 1.48 6.59 16.05
N PRO A 150 0.85 7.79 16.00
CA PRO A 150 -0.26 8.12 16.88
C PRO A 150 -1.45 7.17 16.70
N LEU A 151 -2.08 6.81 17.81
CA LEU A 151 -3.33 6.06 17.84
C LEU A 151 -4.50 7.03 18.00
N VAL A 152 -5.56 6.79 17.24
CA VAL A 152 -6.79 7.58 17.25
C VAL A 152 -7.96 6.69 17.65
N ASP A 153 -8.55 6.96 18.80
CA ASP A 153 -9.79 6.30 19.20
C ASP A 153 -10.98 6.94 18.45
N LEU A 154 -11.68 6.15 17.66
CA LEU A 154 -12.86 6.60 16.92
C LEU A 154 -14.18 6.44 17.71
N GLY A 155 -14.11 6.07 18.97
CA GLY A 155 -15.29 5.88 19.82
C GLY A 155 -16.17 4.70 19.37
N LEU A 156 -15.59 3.66 18.80
CA LEU A 156 -16.27 2.46 18.29
C LEU A 156 -15.99 1.26 19.22
N PRO A 157 -16.86 0.92 20.16
CA PRO A 157 -16.60 -0.16 21.11
C PRO A 157 -16.29 -1.50 20.44
N GLY A 158 -15.16 -2.10 20.81
CA GLY A 158 -14.68 -3.38 20.24
C GLY A 158 -14.03 -3.26 18.87
N ILE A 159 -13.76 -2.04 18.40
CA ILE A 159 -12.87 -1.75 17.28
C ILE A 159 -11.59 -1.14 17.86
N PRO A 160 -10.41 -1.64 17.53
CA PRO A 160 -9.15 -1.06 18.00
C PRO A 160 -9.00 0.40 17.54
N PRO A 161 -8.24 1.23 18.26
CA PRO A 161 -7.87 2.55 17.78
C PRO A 161 -7.20 2.48 16.41
N ALA A 162 -7.52 3.43 15.55
CA ALA A 162 -6.90 3.57 14.24
C ALA A 162 -5.45 4.06 14.37
N VAL A 163 -4.57 3.56 13.53
CA VAL A 163 -3.21 4.09 13.43
C VAL A 163 -3.19 5.24 12.42
N ARG A 164 -2.72 6.42 12.84
CA ARG A 164 -2.59 7.60 11.98
C ARG A 164 -1.20 7.66 11.37
N VAL A 165 -1.12 7.74 10.04
CA VAL A 165 0.13 7.79 9.30
C VAL A 165 0.12 8.91 8.26
N GLN A 166 1.31 9.36 7.85
CA GLN A 166 1.51 10.37 6.80
C GLN A 166 2.45 9.81 5.73
N PRO A 167 2.31 10.21 4.47
CA PRO A 167 3.26 9.88 3.42
C PRO A 167 4.60 10.60 3.68
N SER A 168 5.67 10.17 2.99
CA SER A 168 6.92 10.90 3.02
C SER A 168 6.76 12.29 2.40
N ASP A 169 7.43 13.30 2.97
CA ASP A 169 7.38 14.69 2.46
C ASP A 169 7.88 14.77 1.03
N GLU A 170 8.90 13.97 0.67
CA GLU A 170 9.44 13.89 -0.70
C GLU A 170 8.34 13.53 -1.71
N LEU A 171 7.60 12.45 -1.47
CA LEU A 171 6.53 12.01 -2.37
C LEU A 171 5.34 12.96 -2.35
N LYS A 172 4.96 13.45 -1.17
CA LYS A 172 3.88 14.43 -1.04
C LYS A 172 4.16 15.66 -1.89
N GLN A 173 5.34 16.28 -1.77
CA GLN A 173 5.72 17.45 -2.55
C GLN A 173 5.79 17.17 -4.04
N ALA A 174 6.32 16.00 -4.44
CA ALA A 174 6.42 15.62 -5.84
C ALA A 174 5.06 15.51 -6.52
N PHE A 175 4.02 15.03 -5.81
CA PHE A 175 2.72 14.75 -6.41
C PHE A 175 1.65 15.82 -6.17
N THR A 176 1.81 16.73 -5.21
CA THR A 176 0.80 17.77 -4.88
C THR A 176 0.30 18.55 -6.10
N ARG A 177 1.17 18.88 -7.04
CA ARG A 177 0.80 19.64 -8.26
C ARG A 177 0.13 18.79 -9.35
N HIS A 178 0.02 17.48 -9.15
CA HIS A 178 -0.51 16.53 -10.14
C HIS A 178 -1.84 15.91 -9.72
N VAL A 179 -2.42 16.38 -8.62
CA VAL A 179 -3.69 15.90 -8.07
C VAL A 179 -4.69 17.04 -7.97
N ASP A 180 -5.97 16.71 -7.98
CA ASP A 180 -7.07 17.71 -7.87
C ASP A 180 -7.28 18.15 -6.42
N GLY A 181 -6.81 17.34 -5.45
CA GLY A 181 -6.88 17.65 -4.04
C GLY A 181 -6.25 16.56 -3.18
N GLY A 182 -6.40 16.73 -1.87
CA GLY A 182 -5.88 15.78 -0.90
C GLY A 182 -6.59 15.86 0.44
N GLY A 183 -6.46 14.82 1.24
CA GLY A 183 -7.12 14.79 2.54
C GLY A 183 -6.79 13.56 3.38
N LEU A 184 -7.64 13.33 4.37
CA LEU A 184 -7.54 12.21 5.30
C LEU A 184 -8.27 10.99 4.72
N THR A 185 -7.53 9.92 4.42
CA THR A 185 -8.07 8.66 3.91
C THR A 185 -8.34 7.69 5.06
N LEU A 186 -9.51 7.07 5.09
CA LEU A 186 -9.72 5.88 5.92
C LEU A 186 -9.25 4.63 5.17
N THR A 187 -8.66 3.66 5.87
CA THR A 187 -8.38 2.34 5.31
C THR A 187 -9.10 1.28 6.13
N ALA A 188 -9.83 0.41 5.49
CA ALA A 188 -10.63 -0.61 6.15
C ALA A 188 -10.16 -2.02 5.80
N ALA A 189 -10.28 -2.95 6.75
CA ALA A 189 -9.88 -4.35 6.59
C ALA A 189 -10.73 -5.14 5.58
N GLY A 190 -11.81 -4.58 5.07
CA GLY A 190 -12.71 -5.28 4.15
C GLY A 190 -13.68 -4.34 3.47
N PHE A 191 -14.35 -4.85 2.43
CA PHE A 191 -15.17 -4.04 1.53
C PHE A 191 -16.62 -3.82 2.01
N TYR A 192 -17.17 -4.74 2.80
CA TYR A 192 -18.59 -4.69 3.20
C TYR A 192 -18.79 -4.01 4.56
N ALA A 193 -18.99 -4.76 5.62
CA ALA A 193 -19.22 -4.20 6.96
C ALA A 193 -18.11 -3.27 7.45
N PRO A 194 -16.80 -3.57 7.18
CA PRO A 194 -15.72 -2.63 7.49
C PRO A 194 -15.75 -1.31 6.72
N GLN A 195 -16.55 -1.20 5.67
CA GLN A 195 -16.82 0.06 4.95
C GLN A 195 -18.29 0.53 5.11
N GLY A 196 -18.97 0.12 6.17
CA GLY A 196 -20.32 0.54 6.48
C GLY A 196 -21.43 -0.04 5.59
N ARG A 197 -21.13 -1.03 4.72
CA ARG A 197 -22.13 -1.65 3.85
C ARG A 197 -22.92 -2.71 4.60
N HIS A 198 -24.23 -2.63 4.52
CA HIS A 198 -25.16 -3.55 5.16
C HIS A 198 -25.66 -4.59 4.14
N LEU A 199 -25.24 -5.83 4.33
CA LEU A 199 -25.74 -6.97 3.56
C LEU A 199 -26.33 -8.03 4.51
N LEU A 200 -26.11 -9.32 4.21
CA LEU A 200 -26.62 -10.44 5.00
C LEU A 200 -26.04 -10.46 6.42
N ALA A 201 -24.73 -10.23 6.56
CA ALA A 201 -24.09 -10.07 7.87
C ALA A 201 -24.20 -8.62 8.33
N ALA A 202 -24.91 -8.41 9.43
CA ALA A 202 -25.10 -7.07 10.00
C ALA A 202 -23.74 -6.54 10.57
N PRO A 203 -23.37 -5.30 10.28
CA PRO A 203 -22.20 -4.69 10.92
C PRO A 203 -22.47 -4.50 12.42
N ARG A 204 -21.42 -4.61 13.23
CA ARG A 204 -21.51 -4.39 14.70
C ARG A 204 -22.07 -3.01 15.04
N HIS A 205 -21.66 -1.99 14.30
CA HIS A 205 -22.09 -0.61 14.43
C HIS A 205 -22.73 -0.15 13.13
N LYS A 206 -24.06 -0.05 13.10
CA LYS A 206 -24.82 0.23 11.88
C LYS A 206 -24.44 1.55 11.20
N ASP A 207 -24.21 2.60 11.97
CA ASP A 207 -23.99 3.97 11.47
C ASP A 207 -22.57 4.46 11.77
N TRP A 208 -21.63 3.52 11.88
CA TRP A 208 -20.27 3.88 12.28
C TRP A 208 -19.60 4.82 11.28
N LEU A 209 -19.79 4.58 9.98
CA LEU A 209 -19.17 5.39 8.95
C LEU A 209 -19.68 6.82 8.96
N GLN A 210 -21.01 7.02 9.09
CA GLN A 210 -21.61 8.35 9.19
C GLN A 210 -21.07 9.13 10.41
N LYS A 211 -20.85 8.44 11.52
CA LYS A 211 -20.28 9.05 12.73
C LYS A 211 -18.83 9.45 12.52
N VAL A 212 -18.01 8.56 11.97
CA VAL A 212 -16.58 8.80 11.78
C VAL A 212 -16.34 9.87 10.72
N VAL A 213 -17.14 9.91 9.64
CA VAL A 213 -17.04 10.93 8.57
C VAL A 213 -17.23 12.36 9.10
N GLN A 214 -17.97 12.53 10.20
CA GLN A 214 -18.18 13.85 10.83
C GLN A 214 -17.13 14.19 11.89
N GLN A 215 -16.31 13.23 12.32
CA GLN A 215 -15.27 13.49 13.32
C GLN A 215 -14.08 14.21 12.71
N GLU A 216 -13.53 15.16 13.45
CA GLU A 216 -12.27 15.79 13.09
C GLU A 216 -11.11 15.06 13.77
N VAL A 217 -10.15 14.63 12.97
CA VAL A 217 -8.90 14.05 13.43
C VAL A 217 -7.77 14.95 12.97
N GLY A 218 -7.10 15.59 13.93
CA GLY A 218 -6.04 16.56 13.62
C GLY A 218 -6.52 17.76 12.81
N GLY A 219 -7.77 18.20 13.01
CA GLY A 219 -8.37 19.33 12.30
C GLY A 219 -8.88 18.99 10.89
N ARG A 220 -9.01 17.70 10.54
CA ARG A 220 -9.51 17.24 9.24
C ARG A 220 -10.56 16.18 9.40
N LYS A 221 -11.62 16.24 8.59
CA LYS A 221 -12.58 15.15 8.43
C LYS A 221 -12.07 14.13 7.41
N PRO A 222 -12.40 12.83 7.56
CA PRO A 222 -12.12 11.84 6.53
C PRO A 222 -12.72 12.24 5.18
N SER A 223 -11.90 12.25 4.14
CA SER A 223 -12.29 12.66 2.80
C SER A 223 -12.69 11.51 1.89
N ASN A 224 -12.06 10.34 2.10
CA ASN A 224 -12.27 9.16 1.27
C ASN A 224 -11.94 7.86 2.01
N LEU A 225 -12.42 6.74 1.46
CA LEU A 225 -12.29 5.40 2.02
C LEU A 225 -11.95 4.39 0.92
#